data_24e2484da3cc988a3a506217c9afd61d
#
_entry.id   24e2484da3cc988a3a506217c9afd61d
#
_cell.length_a   1.000
_cell.length_b   1.000
_cell.length_c   1.000
_cell.angle_alpha   90.00
_cell.angle_beta   90.00
_cell.angle_gamma   90.00
#
_symmetry.space_group_name_H-M   'P 1'
#
loop_
_entity.id
_entity.type
_entity.pdbx_description
1 polymer ?
#
loop_
_entity_poly.entity_id
_entity_poly.type
_entity_poly.pdbx_seq_one_letter_code
_entity_poly.pdbx_strand_id
1 'polypeptide(L)'
;MLNIINDTLEIYTIDNFLTVDECNELIEKSEQIGFEEAGVNIDGAQKMMKMVRNNERIMYQDHEYGSLLWQKLQPHVKSEVGNSFAIGLNEMFRFYKYNPGQRFKMHRDGSYKRSESEYSYYTFLIYLNDSYEGGETKFASGEIIMPKTGTALIFEHSQRHEGAALISGIKYVLRSDIMYKLKGEI
;
A
#
# COMPACT_ATOMS: atom_id res chain seq x y z
N MET A 1 10.49 -9.89 -10.27
CA MET A 1 11.32 -9.01 -11.14
C MET A 1 10.93 -7.57 -10.86
N LEU A 2 11.91 -6.65 -10.71
CA LEU A 2 11.64 -5.22 -10.53
C LEU A 2 11.26 -4.60 -11.87
N ASN A 3 10.09 -3.93 -11.93
CA ASN A 3 9.64 -3.20 -13.11
C ASN A 3 9.50 -1.72 -12.76
N ILE A 4 10.36 -0.89 -13.33
CA ILE A 4 10.28 0.56 -13.19
C ILE A 4 9.21 1.07 -14.14
N ILE A 5 8.21 1.77 -13.61
CA ILE A 5 7.08 2.30 -14.37
C ILE A 5 7.37 3.73 -14.84
N ASN A 6 8.19 4.48 -14.06
CA ASN A 6 8.74 5.76 -14.51
C ASN A 6 10.24 5.84 -14.23
N ASP A 7 10.94 6.73 -14.94
CA ASP A 7 12.40 6.82 -14.93
C ASP A 7 13.01 7.27 -13.59
N THR A 8 12.18 7.68 -12.63
CA THR A 8 12.62 8.27 -11.35
C THR A 8 12.47 7.32 -10.16
N LEU A 9 12.01 6.06 -10.35
CA LEU A 9 11.64 5.14 -9.28
C LEU A 9 10.55 5.69 -8.34
N GLU A 10 9.72 6.60 -8.82
CA GLU A 10 8.60 7.14 -8.05
C GLU A 10 7.38 6.21 -8.08
N ILE A 11 7.27 5.37 -9.13
CA ILE A 11 6.25 4.33 -9.29
C ILE A 11 6.92 3.10 -9.90
N TYR A 12 6.89 1.98 -9.19
CA TYR A 12 7.45 0.71 -9.68
C TYR A 12 6.77 -0.49 -9.05
N THR A 13 6.92 -1.65 -9.69
CA THR A 13 6.38 -2.93 -9.20
C THR A 13 7.48 -3.97 -9.03
N ILE A 14 7.24 -4.90 -8.12
CA ILE A 14 8.07 -6.10 -7.92
C ILE A 14 7.17 -7.31 -8.10
N ASP A 15 7.33 -8.00 -9.24
CA ASP A 15 6.55 -9.20 -9.53
C ASP A 15 6.94 -10.35 -8.62
N ASN A 16 5.96 -11.15 -8.24
CA ASN A 16 6.13 -12.33 -7.38
C ASN A 16 6.86 -11.99 -6.06
N PHE A 17 6.51 -10.84 -5.47
CA PHE A 17 7.04 -10.44 -4.17
C PHE A 17 6.57 -11.37 -3.06
N LEU A 18 5.28 -11.78 -3.12
CA LEU A 18 4.73 -12.89 -2.35
C LEU A 18 4.31 -14.02 -3.29
N THR A 19 4.34 -15.25 -2.79
CA THR A 19 3.76 -16.40 -3.46
C THR A 19 2.23 -16.37 -3.39
N VAL A 20 1.57 -17.19 -4.22
CA VAL A 20 0.11 -17.33 -4.17
C VAL A 20 -0.35 -17.88 -2.80
N ASP A 21 0.41 -18.81 -2.23
CA ASP A 21 0.09 -19.40 -0.92
C ASP A 21 0.22 -18.36 0.20
N GLU A 22 1.31 -17.57 0.23
CA GLU A 22 1.47 -16.45 1.18
C GLU A 22 0.30 -15.44 1.06
N CYS A 23 -0.15 -15.15 -0.16
CA CYS A 23 -1.30 -14.26 -0.39
C CYS A 23 -2.62 -14.86 0.14
N ASN A 24 -2.85 -16.14 -0.09
CA ASN A 24 -4.05 -16.84 0.40
C ASN A 24 -4.09 -16.87 1.93
N GLU A 25 -2.96 -17.17 2.59
CA GLU A 25 -2.85 -17.13 4.06
C GLU A 25 -3.19 -15.73 4.62
N LEU A 26 -2.73 -14.67 3.95
CA LEU A 26 -3.06 -13.29 4.35
C LEU A 26 -4.53 -12.95 4.15
N ILE A 27 -5.16 -13.43 3.08
CA ILE A 27 -6.60 -13.26 2.86
C ILE A 27 -7.38 -13.98 3.96
N GLU A 28 -7.08 -15.26 4.23
CA GLU A 28 -7.73 -16.04 5.29
C GLU A 28 -7.58 -15.38 6.67
N LYS A 29 -6.36 -14.92 7.01
CA LYS A 29 -6.09 -14.17 8.23
C LYS A 29 -6.96 -12.91 8.31
N SER A 30 -7.07 -12.16 7.23
CA SER A 30 -7.85 -10.92 7.21
C SER A 30 -9.35 -11.18 7.39
N GLU A 31 -9.90 -12.24 6.77
CA GLU A 31 -11.29 -12.63 6.95
C GLU A 31 -11.59 -13.12 8.39
N GLN A 32 -10.63 -13.79 9.03
CA GLN A 32 -10.76 -14.21 10.44
C GLN A 32 -10.77 -13.03 11.41
N ILE A 33 -9.99 -11.98 11.15
CA ILE A 33 -9.98 -10.75 11.96
C ILE A 33 -11.31 -10.00 11.80
N GLY A 34 -11.85 -9.96 10.59
CA GLY A 34 -13.09 -9.27 10.24
C GLY A 34 -12.87 -7.83 9.77
N PHE A 35 -13.52 -7.48 8.65
CA PHE A 35 -13.41 -6.17 8.03
C PHE A 35 -14.45 -5.18 8.58
N GLU A 36 -14.05 -3.90 8.64
CA GLU A 36 -14.90 -2.77 9.00
C GLU A 36 -14.95 -1.74 7.86
N GLU A 37 -16.01 -0.93 7.79
CA GLU A 37 -16.10 0.16 6.83
C GLU A 37 -14.90 1.12 6.98
N ALA A 38 -14.24 1.46 5.86
CA ALA A 38 -13.06 2.32 5.88
C ALA A 38 -13.44 3.80 5.87
N GLY A 39 -12.99 4.54 6.89
CA GLY A 39 -13.03 6.01 6.91
C GLY A 39 -11.87 6.64 6.12
N VAL A 40 -11.98 7.95 5.87
CA VAL A 40 -10.92 8.82 5.35
C VAL A 40 -10.33 9.61 6.51
N ASN A 41 -9.01 9.75 6.56
CA ASN A 41 -8.36 10.61 7.57
C ASN A 41 -8.51 12.09 7.13
N ILE A 42 -9.16 12.90 7.97
CA ILE A 42 -9.27 14.35 7.80
C ILE A 42 -8.83 14.99 9.12
N ASP A 43 -7.76 15.77 9.06
CA ASP A 43 -7.17 16.45 10.22
C ASP A 43 -6.90 15.53 11.42
N GLY A 44 -6.36 14.32 11.15
CA GLY A 44 -6.04 13.32 12.15
C GLY A 44 -7.22 12.49 12.66
N ALA A 45 -8.46 12.76 12.23
CA ALA A 45 -9.65 12.01 12.58
C ALA A 45 -10.17 11.15 11.41
N GLN A 46 -10.62 9.93 11.71
CA GLN A 46 -11.29 9.07 10.73
C GLN A 46 -12.74 9.56 10.53
N LYS A 47 -13.07 9.99 9.30
CA LYS A 47 -14.42 10.38 8.93
C LYS A 47 -14.95 9.50 7.81
N MET A 48 -16.22 9.07 7.94
CA MET A 48 -16.90 8.31 6.91
C MET A 48 -17.28 9.22 5.74
N MET A 49 -16.60 9.02 4.59
CA MET A 49 -16.89 9.74 3.35
C MET A 49 -17.09 8.72 2.20
N LYS A 50 -18.22 8.02 2.21
CA LYS A 50 -18.53 6.94 1.24
C LYS A 50 -18.46 7.39 -0.23
N MET A 51 -18.62 8.67 -0.51
CA MET A 51 -18.44 9.21 -1.85
C MET A 51 -16.98 9.29 -2.30
N VAL A 52 -16.02 9.27 -1.37
CA VAL A 52 -14.57 9.29 -1.63
C VAL A 52 -14.00 7.90 -1.55
N ARG A 53 -14.38 7.18 -0.50
CA ARG A 53 -13.92 5.84 -0.18
C ARG A 53 -15.06 5.02 0.43
N ASN A 54 -15.32 3.84 -0.13
CA ASN A 54 -16.42 2.99 0.33
C ASN A 54 -16.04 1.50 0.46
N ASN A 55 -14.74 1.19 0.44
CA ASN A 55 -14.24 -0.16 0.70
C ASN A 55 -14.15 -0.45 2.20
N GLU A 56 -13.89 -1.70 2.54
CA GLU A 56 -13.67 -2.16 3.91
C GLU A 56 -12.17 -2.21 4.25
N ARG A 57 -11.84 -2.14 5.56
CA ARG A 57 -10.45 -2.10 6.03
C ARG A 57 -10.31 -2.79 7.39
N ILE A 58 -9.13 -3.39 7.59
CA ILE A 58 -8.58 -3.78 8.90
C ILE A 58 -7.29 -3.01 9.12
N MET A 59 -7.05 -2.57 10.35
CA MET A 59 -5.73 -2.09 10.78
C MET A 59 -5.12 -3.16 11.69
N TYR A 60 -3.95 -3.67 11.33
CA TYR A 60 -3.30 -4.78 11.99
C TYR A 60 -1.83 -4.47 12.25
N GLN A 61 -1.42 -4.46 13.52
CA GLN A 61 -0.03 -4.21 13.89
C GLN A 61 0.75 -5.52 14.03
N ASP A 62 1.88 -5.61 13.32
CA ASP A 62 2.73 -6.81 13.33
C ASP A 62 4.20 -6.43 13.05
N HIS A 63 5.00 -6.35 14.11
CA HIS A 63 6.42 -5.98 14.02
C HIS A 63 7.27 -7.09 13.40
N GLU A 64 6.96 -8.34 13.68
CA GLU A 64 7.71 -9.48 13.16
C GLU A 64 7.51 -9.61 11.65
N TYR A 65 6.25 -9.56 11.22
CA TYR A 65 5.92 -9.62 9.80
C TYR A 65 6.46 -8.40 9.05
N GLY A 66 6.45 -7.21 9.67
CA GLY A 66 7.09 -6.01 9.13
C GLY A 66 8.57 -6.20 8.87
N SER A 67 9.28 -6.84 9.80
CA SER A 67 10.70 -7.14 9.66
C SER A 67 10.97 -8.18 8.57
N LEU A 68 10.15 -9.22 8.46
CA LEU A 68 10.26 -10.24 7.40
C LEU A 68 10.04 -9.63 6.00
N LEU A 69 9.00 -8.83 5.84
CA LEU A 69 8.74 -8.15 4.56
C LEU A 69 9.84 -7.13 4.23
N TRP A 70 10.38 -6.44 5.23
CA TRP A 70 11.48 -5.51 5.01
C TRP A 70 12.73 -6.18 4.47
N GLN A 71 13.11 -7.36 4.98
CA GLN A 71 14.26 -8.12 4.48
C GLN A 71 14.10 -8.46 2.99
N LYS A 72 12.89 -8.80 2.53
CA LYS A 72 12.59 -9.04 1.12
C LYS A 72 12.60 -7.73 0.29
N LEU A 73 12.12 -6.62 0.88
CA LEU A 73 11.87 -5.37 0.17
C LEU A 73 13.12 -4.47 0.07
N GLN A 74 13.94 -4.44 1.12
CA GLN A 74 15.09 -3.52 1.25
C GLN A 74 16.00 -3.44 0.01
N PRO A 75 16.35 -4.55 -0.68
CA PRO A 75 17.20 -4.48 -1.88
C PRO A 75 16.57 -3.72 -3.07
N HIS A 76 15.29 -3.44 -3.01
CA HIS A 76 14.50 -2.85 -4.10
C HIS A 76 14.05 -1.42 -3.81
N VAL A 77 14.33 -0.89 -2.62
CA VAL A 77 13.89 0.45 -2.26
C VAL A 77 15.00 1.48 -2.49
N LYS A 78 14.57 2.72 -2.70
CA LYS A 78 15.48 3.86 -2.73
C LYS A 78 16.05 4.04 -1.32
N SER A 79 17.35 3.78 -1.17
CA SER A 79 18.03 3.78 0.15
C SER A 79 18.03 5.15 0.81
N GLU A 80 17.99 6.23 0.03
CA GLU A 80 18.02 7.61 0.51
C GLU A 80 17.00 8.48 -0.21
N VAL A 81 16.35 9.38 0.52
CA VAL A 81 15.46 10.43 0.00
C VAL A 81 15.79 11.74 0.72
N GLY A 82 16.28 12.74 -0.05
CA GLY A 82 16.77 13.99 0.54
C GLY A 82 17.83 13.73 1.61
N ASN A 83 17.62 14.25 2.82
CA ASN A 83 18.52 14.02 3.98
C ASN A 83 18.02 12.86 4.87
N SER A 84 17.45 11.82 4.31
CA SER A 84 16.91 10.69 5.07
C SER A 84 17.34 9.36 4.44
N PHE A 85 17.44 8.31 5.24
CA PHE A 85 17.72 6.94 4.78
C PHE A 85 16.60 5.98 5.19
N ALA A 86 16.36 4.97 4.36
CA ALA A 86 15.34 3.95 4.57
C ALA A 86 15.69 3.06 5.77
N ILE A 87 14.73 2.84 6.68
CA ILE A 87 14.95 2.12 7.94
C ILE A 87 14.04 0.91 8.13
N GLY A 88 12.97 0.75 7.35
CA GLY A 88 12.03 -0.34 7.54
C GLY A 88 10.66 -0.07 6.95
N LEU A 89 9.70 -0.90 7.33
CA LEU A 89 8.28 -0.69 7.09
C LEU A 89 7.59 -0.10 8.32
N ASN A 90 6.48 0.58 8.09
CA ASN A 90 5.51 0.84 9.13
C ASN A 90 4.84 -0.48 9.52
N GLU A 91 4.92 -0.87 10.78
CA GLU A 91 4.40 -2.13 11.31
C GLU A 91 2.86 -2.16 11.39
N MET A 92 2.22 -1.01 11.14
CA MET A 92 0.78 -0.90 11.03
C MET A 92 0.33 -1.24 9.61
N PHE A 93 -0.03 -2.48 9.40
CA PHE A 93 -0.59 -2.97 8.15
C PHE A 93 -2.06 -2.60 8.02
N ARG A 94 -2.49 -2.39 6.77
CA ARG A 94 -3.88 -2.13 6.41
C ARG A 94 -4.31 -3.15 5.37
N PHE A 95 -5.20 -4.06 5.74
CA PHE A 95 -5.87 -4.89 4.75
C PHE A 95 -7.06 -4.12 4.19
N TYR A 96 -7.21 -4.15 2.88
CA TYR A 96 -8.34 -3.56 2.16
C TYR A 96 -9.09 -4.65 1.43
N LYS A 97 -10.42 -4.63 1.58
CA LYS A 97 -11.35 -5.46 0.83
C LYS A 97 -12.27 -4.57 0.02
N TYR A 98 -12.42 -4.91 -1.26
CA TYR A 98 -13.32 -4.23 -2.16
C TYR A 98 -14.33 -5.22 -2.70
N ASN A 99 -15.61 -4.87 -2.62
CA ASN A 99 -16.74 -5.54 -3.23
C ASN A 99 -17.15 -4.81 -4.53
N PRO A 100 -17.96 -5.41 -5.42
CA PRO A 100 -18.43 -4.76 -6.64
C PRO A 100 -19.02 -3.38 -6.40
N GLY A 101 -18.62 -2.40 -7.22
CA GLY A 101 -18.98 -0.98 -7.07
C GLY A 101 -18.13 -0.20 -6.08
N GLN A 102 -17.33 -0.85 -5.24
CA GLN A 102 -16.44 -0.17 -4.31
C GLN A 102 -15.17 0.36 -4.99
N ARG A 103 -14.67 1.49 -4.48
CA ARG A 103 -13.51 2.21 -5.01
C ARG A 103 -12.88 3.11 -3.96
N PHE A 104 -11.68 3.61 -4.27
CA PHE A 104 -11.08 4.74 -3.57
C PHE A 104 -10.69 5.79 -4.62
N LYS A 105 -11.41 6.93 -4.64
CA LYS A 105 -11.20 8.00 -5.62
C LYS A 105 -9.80 8.59 -5.56
N MET A 106 -9.45 9.35 -6.60
CA MET A 106 -8.17 10.03 -6.78
C MET A 106 -7.77 10.85 -5.53
N HIS A 107 -6.67 10.46 -4.90
CA HIS A 107 -6.13 11.06 -3.68
C HIS A 107 -4.60 11.01 -3.65
N ARG A 108 -4.00 11.56 -2.61
CA ARG A 108 -2.61 11.30 -2.21
C ARG A 108 -2.62 10.58 -0.89
N ASP A 109 -1.62 9.73 -0.68
CA ASP A 109 -1.39 9.14 0.62
C ASP A 109 -0.75 10.16 1.58
N GLY A 110 -1.12 10.09 2.84
CA GLY A 110 -0.48 10.91 3.88
C GLY A 110 0.79 10.26 4.39
N SER A 111 1.80 11.07 4.70
CA SER A 111 2.99 10.59 5.41
C SER A 111 2.63 10.19 6.85
N TYR A 112 3.16 9.05 7.29
CA TYR A 112 3.10 8.64 8.69
C TYR A 112 4.32 9.19 9.44
N LYS A 113 4.09 9.94 10.50
CA LYS A 113 5.13 10.45 11.41
C LYS A 113 5.21 9.52 12.62
N ARG A 114 6.34 8.80 12.76
CA ARG A 114 6.62 7.95 13.94
C ARG A 114 7.29 8.74 15.06
N SER A 115 8.18 9.68 14.70
CA SER A 115 8.89 10.58 15.62
C SER A 115 9.25 11.88 14.91
N GLU A 116 9.99 12.79 15.57
CA GLU A 116 10.47 14.02 14.93
C GLU A 116 11.49 13.76 13.81
N SER A 117 12.11 12.59 13.78
CA SER A 117 13.12 12.22 12.79
C SER A 117 12.71 11.04 11.90
N GLU A 118 11.54 10.42 12.10
CA GLU A 118 11.13 9.22 11.36
C GLU A 118 9.78 9.43 10.68
N TYR A 119 9.76 9.32 9.34
CA TYR A 119 8.59 9.56 8.48
C TYR A 119 8.51 8.53 7.37
N SER A 120 7.29 8.27 6.87
CA SER A 120 7.12 7.51 5.63
C SER A 120 7.15 8.43 4.40
N TYR A 121 7.75 7.93 3.31
CA TYR A 121 7.80 8.63 2.01
C TYR A 121 7.11 7.85 0.90
N TYR A 122 7.10 6.50 1.00
CA TYR A 122 6.54 5.64 -0.02
C TYR A 122 5.43 4.77 0.55
N THR A 123 4.40 4.59 -0.24
CA THR A 123 3.41 3.53 -0.05
C THR A 123 3.99 2.22 -0.57
N PHE A 124 3.82 1.17 0.22
CA PHE A 124 4.07 -0.21 -0.13
C PHE A 124 2.76 -0.97 -0.10
N LEU A 125 2.33 -1.47 -1.25
CA LEU A 125 1.07 -2.13 -1.46
C LEU A 125 1.28 -3.48 -2.14
N ILE A 126 0.60 -4.55 -1.70
CA ILE A 126 0.63 -5.87 -2.31
C ILE A 126 -0.77 -6.26 -2.74
N TYR A 127 -0.93 -6.66 -4.01
CA TYR A 127 -2.17 -7.27 -4.48
C TYR A 127 -2.21 -8.73 -4.03
N LEU A 128 -3.20 -9.10 -3.21
CA LEU A 128 -3.29 -10.45 -2.64
C LEU A 128 -4.04 -11.41 -3.58
N ASN A 129 -4.81 -10.90 -4.52
CA ASN A 129 -5.47 -11.68 -5.56
C ASN A 129 -5.66 -10.84 -6.84
N ASP A 130 -6.07 -11.50 -7.92
CA ASP A 130 -6.35 -10.88 -9.24
C ASP A 130 -7.55 -11.52 -9.97
N SER A 131 -8.26 -12.45 -9.30
CA SER A 131 -9.45 -13.13 -9.86
C SER A 131 -10.71 -12.26 -9.71
N TYR A 132 -10.67 -11.04 -10.29
CA TYR A 132 -11.77 -10.06 -10.31
C TYR A 132 -11.65 -9.17 -11.57
N GLU A 133 -12.67 -8.37 -11.83
CA GLU A 133 -12.70 -7.43 -12.95
C GLU A 133 -12.78 -5.99 -12.47
N GLY A 134 -12.04 -5.08 -13.12
CA GLY A 134 -11.85 -3.71 -12.70
C GLY A 134 -10.82 -3.59 -11.58
N GLY A 135 -10.91 -2.54 -10.75
CA GLY A 135 -10.08 -2.36 -9.56
C GLY A 135 -8.61 -2.03 -9.83
N GLU A 136 -8.25 -1.53 -11.02
CA GLU A 136 -6.90 -1.09 -11.37
C GLU A 136 -6.45 0.04 -10.43
N THR A 137 -5.14 0.17 -10.20
CA THR A 137 -4.57 1.37 -9.62
C THR A 137 -4.18 2.33 -10.74
N LYS A 138 -4.81 3.52 -10.77
CA LYS A 138 -4.58 4.54 -11.79
C LYS A 138 -3.91 5.74 -11.18
N PHE A 139 -2.84 6.21 -11.80
CA PHE A 139 -2.12 7.41 -11.41
C PHE A 139 -2.55 8.62 -12.25
N ALA A 140 -2.53 9.81 -11.66
CA ALA A 140 -2.88 11.04 -12.37
C ALA A 140 -1.87 11.39 -13.48
N SER A 141 -0.67 10.87 -13.41
CA SER A 141 0.38 10.94 -14.43
C SER A 141 0.09 10.08 -15.68
N GLY A 142 -0.91 9.18 -15.59
CA GLY A 142 -1.39 8.39 -16.73
C GLY A 142 -1.08 6.89 -16.62
N GLU A 143 -0.24 6.47 -15.69
CA GLU A 143 0.07 5.06 -15.49
C GLU A 143 -1.12 4.29 -14.93
N ILE A 144 -1.31 3.09 -15.43
CA ILE A 144 -2.35 2.15 -14.99
C ILE A 144 -1.68 0.83 -14.61
N ILE A 145 -1.82 0.46 -13.34
CA ILE A 145 -1.29 -0.81 -12.83
C ILE A 145 -2.43 -1.80 -12.75
N MET A 146 -2.31 -2.86 -13.56
CA MET A 146 -3.20 -4.02 -13.48
C MET A 146 -2.79 -4.88 -12.30
N PRO A 147 -3.70 -5.14 -11.34
CA PRO A 147 -3.40 -6.02 -10.22
C PRO A 147 -3.01 -7.41 -10.68
N LYS A 148 -1.97 -7.97 -10.05
CA LYS A 148 -1.54 -9.35 -10.23
C LYS A 148 -1.17 -9.93 -8.87
N THR A 149 -1.66 -11.14 -8.57
CA THR A 149 -1.44 -11.80 -7.29
C THR A 149 0.03 -11.83 -6.92
N GLY A 150 0.37 -11.41 -5.69
CA GLY A 150 1.72 -11.40 -5.15
C GLY A 150 2.60 -10.26 -5.66
N THR A 151 2.12 -9.39 -6.54
CA THR A 151 2.89 -8.22 -7.00
C THR A 151 2.83 -7.11 -5.96
N ALA A 152 3.99 -6.60 -5.57
CA ALA A 152 4.11 -5.39 -4.78
C ALA A 152 4.15 -4.16 -5.70
N LEU A 153 3.40 -3.12 -5.35
CA LEU A 153 3.42 -1.80 -5.95
C LEU A 153 4.00 -0.81 -4.93
N ILE A 154 5.02 -0.07 -5.33
CA ILE A 154 5.65 0.96 -4.53
C ILE A 154 5.53 2.30 -5.26
N PHE A 155 5.13 3.33 -4.53
CA PHE A 155 5.07 4.68 -5.09
C PHE A 155 5.22 5.74 -4.00
N GLU A 156 5.75 6.90 -4.38
CA GLU A 156 5.91 8.05 -3.51
C GLU A 156 4.53 8.60 -3.09
N HIS A 157 4.37 9.02 -1.83
CA HIS A 157 3.11 9.55 -1.29
C HIS A 157 2.57 10.76 -2.05
N SER A 158 3.44 11.54 -2.70
CA SER A 158 3.06 12.69 -3.54
C SER A 158 2.27 12.28 -4.79
N GLN A 159 2.38 11.02 -5.24
CA GLN A 159 1.70 10.52 -6.43
C GLN A 159 0.20 10.44 -6.21
N ARG A 160 -0.56 11.20 -7.02
CA ARG A 160 -2.02 11.13 -7.01
C ARG A 160 -2.47 9.85 -7.71
N HIS A 161 -3.27 9.07 -7.02
CA HIS A 161 -3.73 7.77 -7.53
C HIS A 161 -5.14 7.46 -7.06
N GLU A 162 -5.78 6.49 -7.72
CA GLU A 162 -7.06 5.92 -7.33
C GLU A 162 -7.04 4.39 -7.42
N GLY A 163 -7.82 3.75 -6.57
CA GLY A 163 -8.29 2.39 -6.79
C GLY A 163 -9.60 2.47 -7.57
N ALA A 164 -9.57 2.12 -8.86
CA ALA A 164 -10.73 2.14 -9.73
C ALA A 164 -11.86 1.26 -9.18
N ALA A 165 -13.09 1.50 -9.62
CA ALA A 165 -14.24 0.71 -9.17
C ALA A 165 -14.07 -0.76 -9.55
N LEU A 166 -14.36 -1.65 -8.59
CA LEU A 166 -14.43 -3.08 -8.84
C LEU A 166 -15.73 -3.37 -9.62
N ILE A 167 -15.64 -4.14 -10.69
CA ILE A 167 -16.78 -4.51 -11.52
C ILE A 167 -17.39 -5.82 -11.01
N SER A 168 -16.57 -6.84 -10.80
CA SER A 168 -17.00 -8.16 -10.30
C SER A 168 -15.91 -8.83 -9.48
N GLY A 169 -16.27 -9.82 -8.65
CA GLY A 169 -15.37 -10.52 -7.74
C GLY A 169 -15.11 -9.76 -6.44
N ILE A 170 -14.07 -10.14 -5.73
CA ILE A 170 -13.60 -9.49 -4.48
C ILE A 170 -12.11 -9.21 -4.63
N LYS A 171 -11.69 -7.99 -4.32
CA LYS A 171 -10.29 -7.59 -4.35
C LYS A 171 -9.75 -7.44 -2.95
N TYR A 172 -8.58 -8.05 -2.69
CA TYR A 172 -7.82 -7.92 -1.44
C TYR A 172 -6.47 -7.28 -1.68
N VAL A 173 -6.10 -6.37 -0.78
CA VAL A 173 -4.83 -5.63 -0.83
C VAL A 173 -4.27 -5.53 0.58
N LEU A 174 -2.96 -5.77 0.72
CA LEU A 174 -2.19 -5.41 1.90
C LEU A 174 -1.43 -4.13 1.64
N ARG A 175 -1.49 -3.17 2.58
CA ARG A 175 -0.76 -1.92 2.49
C ARG A 175 0.02 -1.63 3.76
N SER A 176 1.25 -1.13 3.59
CA SER A 176 2.05 -0.47 4.61
C SER A 176 2.76 0.75 3.99
N ASP A 177 3.69 1.34 4.71
CA ASP A 177 4.47 2.48 4.26
C ASP A 177 5.96 2.20 4.49
N ILE A 178 6.85 2.69 3.61
CA ILE A 178 8.30 2.60 3.79
C ILE A 178 8.76 3.79 4.63
N MET A 179 9.44 3.48 5.73
CA MET A 179 9.90 4.44 6.72
C MET A 179 11.33 4.91 6.44
N TYR A 180 11.54 6.20 6.63
CA TYR A 180 12.84 6.85 6.51
C TYR A 180 13.17 7.62 7.79
N LYS A 181 14.46 7.72 8.08
CA LYS A 181 14.99 8.47 9.21
C LYS A 181 15.90 9.58 8.74
N LEU A 182 15.74 10.77 9.28
CA LEU A 182 16.65 11.91 9.05
C LEU A 182 18.06 11.53 9.48
N LYS A 183 19.04 11.84 8.63
CA LYS A 183 20.46 11.81 9.00
C LYS A 183 20.67 12.85 10.11
N GLY A 184 21.20 12.42 11.24
CA GLY A 184 21.56 13.35 12.31
C GLY A 184 22.54 14.40 11.79
N GLU A 185 22.47 15.62 12.30
CA GLU A 185 23.57 16.57 12.16
C GLU A 185 24.78 15.95 12.86
N ILE A 186 25.89 15.84 12.12
CA ILE A 186 27.20 15.41 12.65
C ILE A 186 27.77 16.52 13.52
#